data_56d5980e9455690395086e0819b412ee
#
_entry.id   56d5980e9455690395086e0819b412ee
#
_cell.length_a   1.000
_cell.length_b   1.000
_cell.length_c   1.000
_cell.angle_alpha   90.00
_cell.angle_beta   90.00
_cell.angle_gamma   90.00
#
_symmetry.space_group_name_H-M   'P 1'
#
loop_
_entity.id
_entity.type
_entity.pdbx_description
1 polymer ?
#
loop_
_entity_poly.entity_id
_entity_poly.type
_entity_poly.pdbx_seq_one_letter_code
_entity_poly.pdbx_strand_id
1 'polypeptide(L)'
;VCEARLMTSRHIVALGGSLLRPEESEKRSEWLGQLRQLAVHLEGNERKIGIVIGGGLPAREAIELAKNCISSSEKLDQVGIAATRLNATVIQQILLDIGCNVAPEIPHTTSQSAELLEQYNFVVMGGTTPGHTTDAVAVALARDAGARTCIIATNVSHVYDKDPRQFDDAQSLTNLTIDQLAEITGIGEPLAPGTLSLIHI
;
A
#
# COMPACT_ATOMS: atom_id res chain seq x y z
N VAL A 1 -6.42 -33.90 22.41
CA VAL A 1 -5.26 -33.62 21.57
C VAL A 1 -5.54 -32.27 20.94
N CYS A 2 -4.93 -31.21 21.47
CA CYS A 2 -5.05 -29.87 20.93
C CYS A 2 -4.08 -29.81 19.75
N GLU A 3 -4.59 -29.91 18.51
CA GLU A 3 -3.81 -29.62 17.32
C GLU A 3 -3.45 -28.14 17.38
N ALA A 4 -2.17 -27.84 17.63
CA ALA A 4 -1.63 -26.52 17.41
C ALA A 4 -1.77 -26.23 15.90
N ARG A 5 -2.86 -25.55 15.52
CA ARG A 5 -3.05 -25.00 14.19
C ARG A 5 -1.83 -24.10 13.95
N LEU A 6 -0.93 -24.54 13.09
CA LEU A 6 0.18 -23.71 12.62
C LEU A 6 -0.45 -22.40 12.13
N MET A 7 -0.30 -21.35 12.92
CA MET A 7 -0.87 -20.04 12.58
C MET A 7 -0.12 -19.55 11.34
N THR A 8 -0.79 -19.66 10.19
CA THR A 8 -0.30 -19.12 8.93
C THR A 8 0.06 -17.65 9.15
N SER A 9 1.33 -17.29 8.94
CA SER A 9 1.77 -15.92 9.23
C SER A 9 1.20 -14.97 8.18
N ARG A 10 0.55 -13.91 8.65
CA ARG A 10 0.00 -12.83 7.81
C ARG A 10 0.99 -11.69 7.78
N HIS A 11 1.19 -11.15 6.59
CA HIS A 11 2.07 -10.01 6.34
C HIS A 11 1.33 -9.01 5.47
N ILE A 12 1.43 -7.74 5.83
CA ILE A 12 0.85 -6.66 5.02
C ILE A 12 1.97 -5.85 4.41
N VAL A 13 1.80 -5.46 3.16
CA VAL A 13 2.75 -4.63 2.41
C VAL A 13 1.99 -3.43 1.86
N ALA A 14 2.38 -2.23 2.27
CA ALA A 14 2.05 -1.00 1.55
C ALA A 14 3.04 -0.85 0.39
N LEU A 15 2.55 -0.86 -0.83
CA LEU A 15 3.37 -0.69 -2.02
C LEU A 15 3.15 0.70 -2.62
N GLY A 16 4.13 1.58 -2.47
CA GLY A 16 4.07 2.93 -3.00
C GLY A 16 3.82 2.95 -4.50
N GLY A 17 2.88 3.77 -4.96
CA GLY A 17 2.53 3.83 -6.39
C GLY A 17 3.68 4.29 -7.29
N SER A 18 4.67 5.00 -6.75
CA SER A 18 5.90 5.38 -7.46
C SER A 18 6.83 4.18 -7.71
N LEU A 19 6.81 3.17 -6.83
CA LEU A 19 7.56 1.93 -7.05
C LEU A 19 6.92 1.09 -8.16
N LEU A 20 5.59 1.04 -8.20
CA LEU A 20 4.86 0.29 -9.22
C LEU A 20 5.10 0.85 -10.63
N ARG A 21 5.25 2.16 -10.74
CA ARG A 21 5.43 2.86 -12.02
C ARG A 21 6.64 3.80 -11.99
N PRO A 22 7.87 3.27 -11.96
CA PRO A 22 9.05 4.09 -12.18
C PRO A 22 8.97 4.73 -13.57
N GLU A 23 9.54 5.92 -13.73
CA GLU A 23 9.46 6.67 -15.00
C GLU A 23 10.13 5.92 -16.15
N GLU A 24 11.20 5.18 -15.84
CA GLU A 24 11.95 4.42 -16.83
C GLU A 24 11.28 3.07 -17.13
N SER A 25 10.96 2.84 -18.40
CA SER A 25 10.25 1.62 -18.85
C SER A 25 11.01 0.32 -18.58
N GLU A 26 12.34 0.34 -18.69
CA GLU A 26 13.20 -0.81 -18.43
C GLU A 26 13.16 -1.23 -16.96
N LYS A 27 13.33 -0.29 -16.04
CA LYS A 27 13.21 -0.52 -14.61
C LYS A 27 11.83 -1.04 -14.20
N ARG A 28 10.79 -0.61 -14.91
CA ARG A 28 9.42 -1.07 -14.72
C ARG A 28 9.26 -2.55 -15.03
N SER A 29 9.81 -2.98 -16.18
CA SER A 29 9.77 -4.38 -16.61
C SER A 29 10.59 -5.27 -15.69
N GLU A 30 11.77 -4.83 -15.27
CA GLU A 30 12.62 -5.54 -14.34
C GLU A 30 11.91 -5.71 -12.98
N TRP A 31 11.36 -4.62 -12.44
CA TRP A 31 10.65 -4.63 -11.17
C TRP A 31 9.45 -5.60 -11.18
N LEU A 32 8.64 -5.57 -12.24
CA LEU A 32 7.51 -6.50 -12.39
C LEU A 32 7.99 -7.95 -12.51
N GLY A 33 9.11 -8.21 -13.16
CA GLY A 33 9.74 -9.51 -13.22
C GLY A 33 10.17 -10.02 -11.84
N GLN A 34 10.78 -9.17 -11.03
CA GLN A 34 11.16 -9.50 -9.64
C GLN A 34 9.93 -9.74 -8.76
N LEU A 35 8.87 -8.93 -8.90
CA LEU A 35 7.61 -9.13 -8.18
C LEU A 35 7.01 -10.51 -8.49
N ARG A 36 6.98 -10.91 -9.77
CA ARG A 36 6.48 -12.23 -10.18
C ARG A 36 7.26 -13.37 -9.51
N GLN A 37 8.60 -13.30 -9.52
CA GLN A 37 9.45 -14.31 -8.90
C GLN A 37 9.21 -14.40 -7.38
N LEU A 38 9.13 -13.25 -6.71
CA LEU A 38 8.84 -13.19 -5.28
C LEU A 38 7.46 -13.77 -4.96
N ALA A 39 6.44 -13.44 -5.74
CA ALA A 39 5.09 -13.93 -5.52
C ALA A 39 5.00 -15.47 -5.63
N VAL A 40 5.63 -16.06 -6.64
CA VAL A 40 5.71 -17.53 -6.77
C VAL A 40 6.40 -18.16 -5.57
N HIS A 41 7.49 -17.56 -5.08
CA HIS A 41 8.18 -18.06 -3.89
C HIS A 41 7.32 -17.97 -2.62
N LEU A 42 6.56 -16.88 -2.45
CA LEU A 42 5.67 -16.67 -1.30
C LEU A 42 4.46 -17.62 -1.34
N GLU A 43 3.91 -17.87 -2.53
CA GLU A 43 2.82 -18.83 -2.74
C GLU A 43 3.21 -20.23 -2.26
N GLY A 44 4.38 -20.70 -2.65
CA GLY A 44 4.90 -22.02 -2.26
C GLY A 44 5.13 -22.22 -0.75
N ASN A 45 5.12 -21.13 0.03
CA ASN A 45 5.29 -21.15 1.49
C ASN A 45 3.97 -20.95 2.27
N GLU A 46 2.83 -21.00 1.62
CA GLU A 46 1.47 -20.85 2.21
C GLU A 46 1.30 -19.59 3.07
N ARG A 47 2.00 -18.50 2.71
CA ARG A 47 1.92 -17.24 3.44
C ARG A 47 0.68 -16.45 3.01
N LYS A 48 0.11 -15.71 3.94
CA LYS A 48 -1.02 -14.79 3.71
C LYS A 48 -0.50 -13.37 3.56
N ILE A 49 -0.64 -12.80 2.38
CA ILE A 49 -0.07 -11.50 2.02
C ILE A 49 -1.19 -10.53 1.61
N GLY A 50 -1.38 -9.49 2.40
CA GLY A 50 -2.22 -8.34 2.01
C GLY A 50 -1.35 -7.25 1.38
N ILE A 51 -1.72 -6.77 0.20
CA ILE A 51 -0.96 -5.74 -0.52
C ILE A 51 -1.86 -4.51 -0.69
N VAL A 52 -1.45 -3.39 -0.12
CA VAL A 52 -2.13 -2.10 -0.28
C VAL A 52 -1.36 -1.24 -1.27
N ILE A 53 -1.98 -0.87 -2.37
CA ILE A 53 -1.31 -0.19 -3.49
C ILE A 53 -1.55 1.32 -3.46
N GLY A 54 -0.49 2.10 -3.56
CA GLY A 54 -0.54 3.55 -3.69
C GLY A 54 -0.92 4.04 -5.09
N GLY A 55 -1.37 5.29 -5.17
CA GLY A 55 -1.83 5.91 -6.43
C GLY A 55 -0.71 6.28 -7.39
N GLY A 56 0.42 6.78 -6.89
CA GLY A 56 1.55 7.21 -7.70
C GLY A 56 1.21 8.31 -8.70
N LEU A 57 1.87 8.31 -9.86
CA LEU A 57 1.65 9.27 -10.93
C LEU A 57 0.20 9.27 -11.45
N PRO A 58 -0.46 8.13 -11.70
CA PRO A 58 -1.85 8.13 -12.18
C PRO A 58 -2.82 8.87 -11.24
N ALA A 59 -2.64 8.77 -9.92
CA ALA A 59 -3.48 9.51 -8.99
C ALA A 59 -3.23 11.02 -9.06
N ARG A 60 -1.96 11.43 -9.12
CA ARG A 60 -1.59 12.85 -9.26
C ARG A 60 -2.12 13.45 -10.55
N GLU A 61 -1.96 12.78 -11.68
CA GLU A 61 -2.46 13.24 -12.99
C GLU A 61 -3.99 13.34 -13.00
N ALA A 62 -4.70 12.35 -12.43
CA ALA A 62 -6.15 12.37 -12.37
C ALA A 62 -6.68 13.49 -11.46
N ILE A 63 -6.04 13.74 -10.30
CA ILE A 63 -6.38 14.84 -9.41
C ILE A 63 -6.08 16.19 -10.07
N GLU A 64 -4.92 16.33 -10.73
CA GLU A 64 -4.54 17.54 -11.45
C GLU A 64 -5.54 17.89 -12.56
N LEU A 65 -6.00 16.89 -13.31
CA LEU A 65 -7.05 17.04 -14.32
C LEU A 65 -8.37 17.58 -13.70
N ALA A 66 -8.71 17.07 -12.50
CA ALA A 66 -10.00 17.35 -11.87
C ALA A 66 -10.02 18.64 -11.03
N LYS A 67 -8.87 19.08 -10.49
CA LYS A 67 -8.79 20.13 -9.46
C LYS A 67 -9.38 21.49 -9.89
N ASN A 68 -9.34 21.80 -11.17
CA ASN A 68 -9.92 23.07 -11.67
C ASN A 68 -11.44 23.05 -11.75
N CYS A 69 -12.07 21.87 -11.68
CA CYS A 69 -13.52 21.66 -11.75
C CYS A 69 -14.12 21.16 -10.44
N ILE A 70 -13.29 20.62 -9.54
CA ILE A 70 -13.71 20.06 -8.26
C ILE A 70 -13.07 20.86 -7.13
N SER A 71 -13.88 21.53 -6.32
CA SER A 71 -13.42 22.30 -5.16
C SER A 71 -13.39 21.48 -3.86
N SER A 72 -14.10 20.36 -3.80
CA SER A 72 -14.15 19.49 -2.62
C SER A 72 -12.92 18.58 -2.57
N SER A 73 -12.13 18.68 -1.50
CA SER A 73 -10.99 17.80 -1.22
C SER A 73 -11.41 16.33 -1.15
N GLU A 74 -12.52 16.04 -0.51
CA GLU A 74 -13.10 14.70 -0.40
C GLU A 74 -13.36 14.08 -1.79
N LYS A 75 -13.91 14.87 -2.73
CA LYS A 75 -14.16 14.41 -4.11
C LYS A 75 -12.85 14.19 -4.89
N LEU A 76 -11.85 15.03 -4.66
CA LEU A 76 -10.52 14.83 -5.24
C LEU A 76 -9.83 13.57 -4.67
N ASP A 77 -10.00 13.31 -3.38
CA ASP A 77 -9.52 12.07 -2.77
C ASP A 77 -10.22 10.83 -3.36
N GLN A 78 -11.52 10.90 -3.67
CA GLN A 78 -12.22 9.80 -4.38
C GLN A 78 -11.59 9.52 -5.75
N VAL A 79 -11.16 10.56 -6.48
CA VAL A 79 -10.42 10.40 -7.75
C VAL A 79 -9.09 9.69 -7.51
N GLY A 80 -8.35 10.11 -6.46
CA GLY A 80 -7.10 9.45 -6.06
C GLY A 80 -7.29 7.99 -5.66
N ILE A 81 -8.33 7.69 -4.88
CA ILE A 81 -8.70 6.32 -4.48
C ILE A 81 -8.99 5.46 -5.71
N ALA A 82 -9.72 5.96 -6.71
CA ALA A 82 -9.99 5.21 -7.94
C ALA A 82 -8.68 4.85 -8.68
N ALA A 83 -7.71 5.76 -8.71
CA ALA A 83 -6.40 5.48 -9.30
C ALA A 83 -5.60 4.43 -8.50
N THR A 84 -5.70 4.40 -7.17
CA THR A 84 -5.08 3.32 -6.38
C THR A 84 -5.69 1.96 -6.71
N ARG A 85 -7.00 1.89 -6.95
CA ARG A 85 -7.71 0.67 -7.32
C ARG A 85 -7.35 0.19 -8.72
N LEU A 86 -7.15 1.11 -9.68
CA LEU A 86 -6.60 0.77 -10.99
C LEU A 86 -5.24 0.08 -10.85
N ASN A 87 -4.34 0.63 -10.03
CA ASN A 87 -3.04 0.02 -9.76
C ASN A 87 -3.17 -1.34 -9.06
N ALA A 88 -4.09 -1.46 -8.10
CA ALA A 88 -4.37 -2.72 -7.42
C ALA A 88 -4.87 -3.80 -8.40
N THR A 89 -5.74 -3.43 -9.34
CA THR A 89 -6.21 -4.34 -10.40
C THR A 89 -5.05 -4.83 -11.26
N VAL A 90 -4.10 -3.97 -11.61
CA VAL A 90 -2.92 -4.39 -12.40
C VAL A 90 -2.12 -5.47 -11.66
N ILE A 91 -1.82 -5.26 -10.38
CA ILE A 91 -1.08 -6.24 -9.57
C ILE A 91 -1.88 -7.53 -9.38
N GLN A 92 -3.17 -7.42 -9.09
CA GLN A 92 -4.04 -8.59 -8.96
C GLN A 92 -4.01 -9.46 -10.23
N GLN A 93 -4.17 -8.84 -11.41
CA GLN A 93 -4.16 -9.58 -12.67
C GLN A 93 -2.81 -10.24 -12.96
N ILE A 94 -1.69 -9.58 -12.61
CA ILE A 94 -0.36 -10.18 -12.71
C ILE A 94 -0.24 -11.42 -11.81
N LEU A 95 -0.71 -11.34 -10.57
CA LEU A 95 -0.66 -12.47 -9.63
C LEU A 95 -1.56 -13.63 -10.08
N LEU A 96 -2.74 -13.33 -10.62
CA LEU A 96 -3.64 -14.34 -11.20
C LEU A 96 -3.02 -15.03 -12.43
N ASP A 97 -2.39 -14.26 -13.32
CA ASP A 97 -1.74 -14.79 -14.54
C ASP A 97 -0.62 -15.80 -14.23
N ILE A 98 0.10 -15.61 -13.12
CA ILE A 98 1.14 -16.54 -12.68
C ILE A 98 0.63 -17.69 -11.80
N GLY A 99 -0.69 -17.81 -11.63
CA GLY A 99 -1.32 -18.93 -10.92
C GLY A 99 -1.33 -18.83 -9.39
N CYS A 100 -1.10 -17.64 -8.81
CA CYS A 100 -1.22 -17.44 -7.37
C CYS A 100 -2.68 -17.52 -6.90
N ASN A 101 -2.90 -18.01 -5.68
CA ASN A 101 -4.20 -18.02 -5.01
C ASN A 101 -4.57 -16.60 -4.52
N VAL A 102 -5.14 -15.79 -5.40
CA VAL A 102 -5.47 -14.37 -5.20
C VAL A 102 -6.97 -14.18 -5.06
N ALA A 103 -7.40 -13.30 -4.15
CA ALA A 103 -8.80 -12.89 -4.05
C ALA A 103 -9.30 -12.31 -5.40
N PRO A 104 -10.47 -12.74 -5.90
CA PRO A 104 -10.94 -12.34 -7.24
C PRO A 104 -11.44 -10.90 -7.30
N GLU A 105 -11.68 -10.26 -6.17
CA GLU A 105 -12.17 -8.89 -6.06
C GLU A 105 -11.13 -7.96 -5.42
N ILE A 106 -11.21 -6.67 -5.76
CA ILE A 106 -10.47 -5.61 -5.06
C ILE A 106 -11.34 -5.09 -3.92
N PRO A 107 -11.04 -5.44 -2.65
CA PRO A 107 -11.88 -5.06 -1.52
C PRO A 107 -11.91 -3.55 -1.28
N HIS A 108 -13.01 -3.09 -0.71
CA HIS A 108 -13.27 -1.67 -0.45
C HIS A 108 -12.93 -1.25 0.97
N THR A 109 -12.80 -2.21 1.88
CA THR A 109 -12.49 -1.97 3.30
C THR A 109 -11.40 -2.91 3.79
N THR A 110 -10.72 -2.53 4.86
CA THR A 110 -9.71 -3.35 5.51
C THR A 110 -10.31 -4.60 6.15
N SER A 111 -11.54 -4.50 6.69
CA SER A 111 -12.27 -5.66 7.23
C SER A 111 -12.56 -6.71 6.16
N GLN A 112 -13.07 -6.28 4.99
CA GLN A 112 -13.30 -7.18 3.86
C GLN A 112 -11.99 -7.84 3.39
N SER A 113 -10.88 -7.08 3.35
CA SER A 113 -9.57 -7.63 3.01
C SER A 113 -9.08 -8.66 4.03
N ALA A 114 -9.31 -8.42 5.31
CA ALA A 114 -8.94 -9.35 6.38
C ALA A 114 -9.74 -10.67 6.29
N GLU A 115 -11.04 -10.61 5.97
CA GLU A 115 -11.87 -11.79 5.73
C GLU A 115 -11.39 -12.59 4.51
N LEU A 116 -11.04 -11.91 3.41
CA LEU A 116 -10.52 -12.56 2.21
C LEU A 116 -9.16 -13.25 2.47
N LEU A 117 -8.31 -12.69 3.34
CA LEU A 117 -7.05 -13.32 3.75
C LEU A 117 -7.24 -14.64 4.50
N GLU A 118 -8.42 -14.98 4.99
CA GLU A 118 -8.69 -16.32 5.53
C GLU A 118 -8.70 -17.38 4.42
N GLN A 119 -9.14 -17.02 3.21
CA GLN A 119 -9.37 -17.95 2.10
C GLN A 119 -8.24 -17.91 1.06
N TYR A 120 -7.70 -16.72 0.79
CA TYR A 120 -6.72 -16.50 -0.27
C TYR A 120 -5.33 -16.25 0.30
N ASN A 121 -4.28 -16.59 -0.46
CA ASN A 121 -2.89 -16.31 -0.09
C ASN A 121 -2.51 -14.86 -0.38
N PHE A 122 -3.12 -14.27 -1.40
CA PHE A 122 -2.95 -12.86 -1.73
C PHE A 122 -4.28 -12.13 -1.76
N VAL A 123 -4.31 -10.96 -1.13
CA VAL A 123 -5.39 -9.98 -1.24
C VAL A 123 -4.77 -8.65 -1.64
N VAL A 124 -5.21 -8.07 -2.74
CA VAL A 124 -4.72 -6.79 -3.25
C VAL A 124 -5.81 -5.74 -3.11
N MET A 125 -5.50 -4.59 -2.54
CA MET A 125 -6.44 -3.49 -2.38
C MET A 125 -5.79 -2.13 -2.68
N GLY A 126 -6.62 -1.12 -2.87
CA GLY A 126 -6.21 0.29 -2.95
C GLY A 126 -6.58 1.08 -1.70
N GLY A 127 -6.70 2.39 -1.85
CA GLY A 127 -7.24 3.29 -0.84
C GLY A 127 -8.71 2.99 -0.51
N THR A 128 -9.15 3.39 0.67
CA THR A 128 -10.49 3.11 1.20
C THR A 128 -11.34 4.37 1.34
N THR A 129 -10.90 5.30 2.17
CA THR A 129 -11.67 6.47 2.60
C THR A 129 -10.89 7.75 2.31
N PRO A 130 -11.55 8.85 1.86
CA PRO A 130 -10.95 10.16 1.76
C PRO A 130 -10.22 10.58 3.05
N GLY A 131 -9.11 11.27 2.91
CA GLY A 131 -8.27 11.71 4.03
C GLY A 131 -7.29 10.65 4.57
N HIS A 132 -7.35 9.40 4.08
CA HIS A 132 -6.41 8.36 4.50
C HIS A 132 -5.38 8.06 3.42
N THR A 133 -4.12 7.99 3.80
CA THR A 133 -3.06 7.49 2.91
C THR A 133 -3.12 5.97 2.80
N THR A 134 -2.54 5.42 1.75
CA THR A 134 -2.43 3.96 1.57
C THR A 134 -1.56 3.30 2.64
N ASP A 135 -0.63 4.03 3.25
CA ASP A 135 0.16 3.53 4.38
C ASP A 135 -0.70 3.39 5.64
N ALA A 136 -1.56 4.40 5.93
CA ALA A 136 -2.53 4.30 7.01
C ALA A 136 -3.52 3.14 6.79
N VAL A 137 -3.96 2.93 5.54
CA VAL A 137 -4.80 1.78 5.17
C VAL A 137 -4.07 0.46 5.41
N ALA A 138 -2.77 0.36 5.09
CA ALA A 138 -1.98 -0.85 5.33
C ALA A 138 -1.83 -1.16 6.82
N VAL A 139 -1.59 -0.14 7.65
CA VAL A 139 -1.54 -0.29 9.11
C VAL A 139 -2.90 -0.74 9.66
N ALA A 140 -4.00 -0.16 9.19
CA ALA A 140 -5.34 -0.56 9.58
C ALA A 140 -5.63 -2.02 9.16
N LEU A 141 -5.28 -2.41 7.94
CA LEU A 141 -5.40 -3.80 7.48
C LEU A 141 -4.54 -4.75 8.32
N ALA A 142 -3.31 -4.36 8.67
CA ALA A 142 -2.45 -5.18 9.51
C ALA A 142 -3.07 -5.47 10.88
N ARG A 143 -3.70 -4.46 11.47
CA ARG A 143 -4.47 -4.61 12.72
C ARG A 143 -5.68 -5.52 12.52
N ASP A 144 -6.51 -5.26 11.51
CA ASP A 144 -7.76 -5.99 11.29
C ASP A 144 -7.50 -7.47 10.94
N ALA A 145 -6.42 -7.74 10.21
CA ALA A 145 -6.00 -9.10 9.86
C ALA A 145 -5.17 -9.81 10.95
N GLY A 146 -4.83 -9.14 12.06
CA GLY A 146 -3.91 -9.68 13.07
C GLY A 146 -2.55 -10.04 12.47
N ALA A 147 -2.04 -9.22 11.55
CA ALA A 147 -0.81 -9.49 10.83
C ALA A 147 0.41 -9.38 11.75
N ARG A 148 1.41 -10.23 11.49
CA ARG A 148 2.68 -10.24 12.23
C ARG A 148 3.56 -9.05 11.87
N THR A 149 3.52 -8.60 10.62
CA THR A 149 4.32 -7.49 10.12
C THR A 149 3.52 -6.63 9.15
N CYS A 150 3.81 -5.33 9.18
CA CYS A 150 3.42 -4.38 8.15
C CYS A 150 4.69 -3.76 7.57
N ILE A 151 4.88 -3.90 6.25
CA ILE A 151 6.06 -3.41 5.53
C ILE A 151 5.60 -2.23 4.69
N ILE A 152 6.24 -1.08 4.85
CA ILE A 152 6.02 0.07 3.98
C ILE A 152 7.13 0.09 2.93
N ALA A 153 6.79 -0.34 1.71
CA ALA A 153 7.71 -0.34 0.58
C ALA A 153 7.63 1.00 -0.16
N THR A 154 8.71 1.73 -0.15
CA THR A 154 8.80 3.10 -0.67
C THR A 154 10.13 3.34 -1.37
N ASN A 155 10.27 4.47 -2.06
CA ASN A 155 11.47 4.83 -2.84
C ASN A 155 12.53 5.60 -2.03
N VAL A 156 12.42 5.62 -0.71
CA VAL A 156 13.41 6.17 0.20
C VAL A 156 13.87 5.13 1.19
N SER A 157 15.09 5.30 1.71
CA SER A 157 15.77 4.26 2.47
C SER A 157 15.35 4.17 3.95
N HIS A 158 14.80 5.25 4.50
CA HIS A 158 14.47 5.36 5.93
C HIS A 158 13.23 6.23 6.15
N VAL A 159 12.66 6.18 7.34
CA VAL A 159 11.78 7.23 7.86
C VAL A 159 12.65 8.42 8.28
N TYR A 160 12.20 9.62 8.00
CA TYR A 160 12.90 10.85 8.36
C TYR A 160 12.01 11.72 9.26
N ASP A 161 12.63 12.58 10.03
CA ASP A 161 11.94 13.58 10.86
C ASP A 161 11.26 14.69 10.03
N LYS A 162 11.71 14.89 8.78
CA LYS A 162 11.16 15.81 7.78
C LYS A 162 11.56 15.38 6.37
N ASP A 163 10.92 15.95 5.34
CA ASP A 163 11.16 15.54 3.95
C ASP A 163 12.63 15.79 3.51
N PRO A 164 13.43 14.74 3.26
CA PRO A 164 14.84 14.88 2.86
C PRO A 164 15.04 15.49 1.47
N ARG A 165 13.97 15.63 0.68
CA ARG A 165 14.01 16.31 -0.63
C ARG A 165 13.87 17.83 -0.50
N GLN A 166 13.34 18.30 0.64
CA GLN A 166 13.11 19.71 0.92
C GLN A 166 14.08 20.25 1.97
N PHE A 167 14.62 19.38 2.81
CA PHE A 167 15.46 19.76 3.95
C PHE A 167 16.76 18.94 3.95
N ASP A 168 17.87 19.57 3.63
CA ASP A 168 19.21 18.94 3.61
C ASP A 168 19.66 18.41 4.99
N ASP A 169 19.06 18.92 6.07
CA ASP A 169 19.33 18.54 7.46
C ASP A 169 18.32 17.50 8.00
N ALA A 170 17.54 16.84 7.13
CA ALA A 170 16.63 15.78 7.52
C ALA A 170 17.39 14.59 8.11
N GLN A 171 16.95 14.11 9.28
CA GLN A 171 17.58 13.00 9.99
C GLN A 171 16.81 11.71 9.79
N SER A 172 17.53 10.63 9.43
CA SER A 172 16.95 9.31 9.31
C SER A 172 16.67 8.70 10.69
N LEU A 173 15.49 8.10 10.83
CA LEU A 173 15.02 7.46 12.05
C LEU A 173 15.01 5.95 11.85
N THR A 174 15.84 5.23 12.63
CA THR A 174 16.04 3.78 12.46
C THR A 174 15.10 2.92 13.32
N ASN A 175 14.64 3.46 14.42
CA ASN A 175 13.72 2.79 15.33
C ASN A 175 12.68 3.80 15.83
N LEU A 176 11.41 3.47 15.60
CA LEU A 176 10.28 4.28 16.04
C LEU A 176 9.27 3.39 16.73
N THR A 177 8.64 3.91 17.77
CA THR A 177 7.41 3.34 18.28
C THR A 177 6.24 3.69 17.35
N ILE A 178 5.15 2.95 17.46
CA ILE A 178 3.92 3.26 16.69
C ILE A 178 3.41 4.67 17.03
N ASP A 179 3.52 5.11 18.27
CA ASP A 179 3.09 6.44 18.71
C ASP A 179 3.95 7.54 18.08
N GLN A 180 5.27 7.35 18.06
CA GLN A 180 6.21 8.29 17.38
C GLN A 180 5.96 8.34 15.88
N LEU A 181 5.69 7.19 15.25
CA LEU A 181 5.35 7.13 13.84
C LEU A 181 4.03 7.86 13.57
N ALA A 182 3.02 7.67 14.42
CA ALA A 182 1.73 8.35 14.32
C ALA A 182 1.88 9.87 14.43
N GLU A 183 2.74 10.35 15.34
CA GLU A 183 3.04 11.78 15.50
C GLU A 183 3.72 12.37 14.26
N ILE A 184 4.75 11.70 13.73
CA ILE A 184 5.49 12.15 12.54
C ILE A 184 4.59 12.13 11.30
N THR A 185 3.72 11.13 11.19
CA THR A 185 2.85 10.94 10.02
C THR A 185 1.57 11.75 10.09
N GLY A 186 1.28 12.41 11.20
CA GLY A 186 0.05 13.17 11.39
C GLY A 186 -1.20 12.29 11.30
N ILE A 187 -1.13 11.02 11.73
CA ILE A 187 -2.28 10.13 11.74
C ILE A 187 -3.40 10.78 12.56
N GLY A 188 -4.51 11.15 11.90
CA GLY A 188 -5.64 11.85 12.52
C GLY A 188 -5.83 13.28 12.02
N GLU A 189 -4.87 13.88 11.34
CA GLU A 189 -5.02 15.19 10.71
C GLU A 189 -5.44 15.05 9.24
N PRO A 190 -6.38 15.89 8.75
CA PRO A 190 -6.81 15.84 7.34
C PRO A 190 -5.67 16.31 6.43
N LEU A 191 -5.31 15.45 5.48
CA LEU A 191 -4.27 15.74 4.50
C LEU A 191 -4.82 16.40 3.25
N ALA A 192 -3.97 17.17 2.56
CA ALA A 192 -4.32 17.70 1.25
C ALA A 192 -4.47 16.56 0.22
N PRO A 193 -5.44 16.65 -0.71
CA PRO A 193 -5.62 15.67 -1.79
C PRO A 193 -4.33 15.46 -2.58
N GLY A 194 -4.00 14.20 -2.85
CA GLY A 194 -2.79 13.85 -3.59
C GLY A 194 -1.49 13.98 -2.79
N THR A 195 -1.57 14.20 -1.47
CA THR A 195 -0.40 14.16 -0.60
C THR A 195 0.28 12.81 -0.77
N LEU A 196 1.55 12.85 -1.14
CA LEU A 196 2.42 11.67 -1.10
C LEU A 196 2.46 11.18 0.34
N SER A 197 2.49 9.87 0.49
CA SER A 197 2.60 9.15 1.76
C SER A 197 3.07 10.02 2.92
N LEU A 198 2.34 10.00 4.02
CA LEU A 198 2.65 10.77 5.24
C LEU A 198 3.96 10.47 5.90
N ILE A 199 4.53 9.40 5.56
CA ILE A 199 5.90 9.22 5.89
C ILE A 199 6.62 10.06 4.84
N HIS A 200 7.13 11.21 5.20
CA HIS A 200 8.11 11.95 4.40
C HIS A 200 9.33 11.07 4.24
N ILE A 201 9.10 10.13 3.43
CA ILE A 201 9.95 9.00 3.27
C ILE A 201 10.42 9.07 1.85
#